data_7e80ae3d0f18072107a820da54bccc11
#
_entry.id   7e80ae3d0f18072107a820da54bccc11
#
_cell.length_a   1.000
_cell.length_b   1.000
_cell.length_c   1.000
_cell.angle_alpha   90.00
_cell.angle_beta   90.00
_cell.angle_gamma   90.00
#
_symmetry.space_group_name_H-M   'P 1'
#
loop_
_entity.id
_entity.type
_entity.pdbx_description
1 polymer ?
#
loop_
_entity_poly.entity_id
_entity_poly.type
_entity_poly.pdbx_seq_one_letter_code
_entity_poly.pdbx_strand_id
1 'polypeptide(L)'
;MICMIDKGGTDWKVVAIDAEDKWAPFLNDINDVEEQLPGTLDAIREWFRTYKIPDGKPPNKFGLDEKFMDKSYALEIIKECNHAWKELITGEKERKITHMDEGVQKMVRKLSKSNLLSLAMDDDEEDAPTF
;
A
#
# COMPACT_ATOMS: atom_id res chain seq x y z
N MET A 1 6.97 -5.96 2.51
CA MET A 1 6.12 -4.86 2.99
C MET A 1 6.18 -4.74 4.52
N ILE A 2 5.86 -3.59 5.09
CA ILE A 2 5.80 -3.40 6.55
C ILE A 2 4.44 -2.82 6.96
N CYS A 3 3.93 -3.25 8.13
CA CYS A 3 2.66 -2.79 8.69
C CYS A 3 2.88 -1.60 9.63
N MET A 4 2.67 -0.38 9.17
CA MET A 4 2.60 0.77 10.07
C MET A 4 1.19 0.86 10.67
N ILE A 5 1.08 1.37 11.90
CA ILE A 5 -0.21 1.62 12.56
C ILE A 5 -0.47 3.12 12.55
N ASP A 6 -1.53 3.53 11.88
CA ASP A 6 -1.99 4.93 11.88
C ASP A 6 -3.43 5.01 12.40
N LYS A 7 -3.66 5.84 13.40
CA LYS A 7 -4.99 6.04 14.03
C LYS A 7 -5.71 4.75 14.42
N GLY A 8 -4.96 3.74 14.82
CA GLY A 8 -5.50 2.43 15.25
C GLY A 8 -5.82 1.46 14.12
N GLY A 9 -5.59 1.85 12.86
CA GLY A 9 -5.72 0.98 11.69
C GLY A 9 -4.37 0.61 11.06
N THR A 10 -4.37 -0.42 10.21
CA THR A 10 -3.19 -0.81 9.44
C THR A 10 -2.96 0.17 8.28
N ASP A 11 -1.74 0.63 8.16
CA ASP A 11 -1.25 1.45 7.05
C ASP A 11 -0.08 0.72 6.39
N TRP A 12 -0.40 -0.08 5.38
CA TRP A 12 0.54 -0.95 4.71
C TRP A 12 1.51 -0.16 3.84
N LYS A 13 2.82 -0.40 3.99
CA LYS A 13 3.88 0.18 3.18
C LYS A 13 4.53 -0.92 2.34
N VAL A 14 4.33 -0.85 1.03
CA VAL A 14 4.93 -1.79 0.09
C VAL A 14 6.32 -1.29 -0.27
N VAL A 15 7.31 -2.19 -0.22
CA VAL A 15 8.64 -1.96 -0.78
C VAL A 15 8.63 -2.51 -2.20
N ALA A 16 8.88 -1.65 -3.16
CA ALA A 16 8.93 -2.00 -4.58
C ALA A 16 10.20 -1.43 -5.22
N ILE A 17 10.59 -1.99 -6.35
CA ILE A 17 11.70 -1.50 -7.17
C ILE A 17 11.20 -1.24 -8.58
N ASP A 18 11.72 -0.21 -9.23
CA ASP A 18 11.49 0.02 -10.64
C ASP A 18 12.07 -1.14 -11.47
N ALA A 19 11.29 -1.69 -12.38
CA ALA A 19 11.72 -2.81 -13.22
C ALA A 19 12.93 -2.48 -14.10
N GLU A 20 13.17 -1.20 -14.40
CA GLU A 20 14.31 -0.72 -15.18
C GLU A 20 15.53 -0.35 -14.30
N ASP A 21 15.40 -0.43 -12.96
CA ASP A 21 16.53 -0.21 -12.08
C ASP A 21 17.58 -1.32 -12.24
N LYS A 22 18.87 -0.94 -12.19
CA LYS A 22 20.00 -1.87 -12.28
C LYS A 22 19.99 -2.99 -11.23
N TRP A 23 19.33 -2.75 -10.09
CA TRP A 23 19.19 -3.72 -9.01
C TRP A 23 17.98 -4.66 -9.19
N ALA A 24 17.03 -4.35 -10.10
CA ALA A 24 15.83 -5.16 -10.28
C ALA A 24 16.10 -6.65 -10.51
N PRO A 25 17.13 -7.07 -11.31
CA PRO A 25 17.43 -8.48 -11.51
C PRO A 25 17.91 -9.20 -10.25
N PHE A 26 18.32 -8.47 -9.21
CA PHE A 26 18.92 -9.02 -7.98
C PHE A 26 17.99 -8.95 -6.77
N LEU A 27 16.84 -8.27 -6.88
CA LEU A 27 15.90 -8.00 -5.78
C LEU A 27 14.54 -8.63 -6.10
N ASN A 28 14.40 -9.91 -5.80
CA ASN A 28 13.17 -10.68 -6.07
C ASN A 28 12.24 -10.76 -4.85
N ASP A 29 12.81 -10.66 -3.63
CA ASP A 29 12.06 -10.68 -2.38
C ASP A 29 12.74 -9.77 -1.35
N ILE A 30 12.10 -9.63 -0.18
CA ILE A 30 12.55 -8.71 0.88
C ILE A 30 13.92 -9.09 1.44
N ASN A 31 14.24 -10.37 1.50
CA ASN A 31 15.54 -10.84 1.98
C ASN A 31 16.68 -10.41 1.06
N ASP A 32 16.44 -10.35 -0.26
CA ASP A 32 17.45 -9.88 -1.21
C ASP A 32 17.80 -8.41 -0.96
N VAL A 33 16.82 -7.61 -0.49
CA VAL A 33 17.09 -6.21 -0.14
C VAL A 33 18.07 -6.11 1.03
N GLU A 34 17.93 -6.96 2.05
CA GLU A 34 18.86 -6.96 3.18
C GLU A 34 20.25 -7.46 2.79
N GLU A 35 20.32 -8.46 1.90
CA GLU A 35 21.59 -9.04 1.43
C GLU A 35 22.36 -8.09 0.50
N GLN A 36 21.67 -7.48 -0.47
CA GLN A 36 22.28 -6.64 -1.49
C GLN A 36 22.45 -5.19 -1.06
N LEU A 37 21.56 -4.69 -0.21
CA LEU A 37 21.49 -3.30 0.25
C LEU A 37 21.32 -3.26 1.79
N PRO A 38 22.30 -3.78 2.55
CA PRO A 38 22.17 -3.92 4.01
C PRO A 38 21.88 -2.57 4.68
N GLY A 39 20.97 -2.60 5.67
CA GLY A 39 20.53 -1.43 6.42
C GLY A 39 19.46 -0.57 5.73
N THR A 40 19.11 -0.85 4.47
CA THR A 40 18.07 -0.10 3.75
C THR A 40 16.70 -0.27 4.40
N LEU A 41 16.33 -1.50 4.78
CA LEU A 41 15.05 -1.76 5.43
C LEU A 41 14.95 -1.09 6.80
N ASP A 42 16.02 -1.10 7.57
CA ASP A 42 16.09 -0.40 8.85
C ASP A 42 15.94 1.12 8.67
N ALA A 43 16.61 1.70 7.69
CA ALA A 43 16.49 3.12 7.38
C ALA A 43 15.06 3.50 6.97
N ILE A 44 14.38 2.68 6.16
CA ILE A 44 12.98 2.88 5.76
C ILE A 44 12.08 2.82 7.01
N ARG A 45 12.23 1.82 7.87
CA ARG A 45 11.42 1.67 9.09
C ARG A 45 11.60 2.87 10.00
N GLU A 46 12.84 3.30 10.29
CA GLU A 46 13.12 4.43 11.16
C GLU A 46 12.65 5.75 10.57
N TRP A 47 12.72 5.93 9.27
CA TRP A 47 12.14 7.09 8.61
C TRP A 47 10.63 7.14 8.84
N PHE A 48 9.90 6.06 8.58
CA PHE A 48 8.47 5.99 8.84
C PHE A 48 8.12 6.12 10.33
N ARG A 49 9.00 5.69 11.23
CA ARG A 49 8.81 5.87 12.67
C ARG A 49 8.78 7.35 13.06
N THR A 50 9.64 8.15 12.46
CA THR A 50 9.98 9.48 12.98
C THR A 50 9.48 10.65 12.12
N TYR A 51 9.09 10.43 10.86
CA TYR A 51 8.81 11.51 9.90
C TYR A 51 7.69 12.48 10.31
N LYS A 52 6.79 12.09 11.21
CA LYS A 52 5.71 12.96 11.73
C LYS A 52 6.12 13.73 13.00
N ILE A 53 7.28 13.44 13.61
CA ILE A 53 7.72 14.09 14.84
C ILE A 53 7.88 15.61 14.68
N PRO A 54 8.44 16.14 13.58
CA PRO A 54 8.52 17.58 13.35
C PRO A 54 7.16 18.28 13.34
N ASP A 55 6.08 17.56 13.00
CA ASP A 55 4.70 18.05 13.03
C ASP A 55 4.04 17.89 14.41
N GLY A 56 4.82 17.63 15.46
CA GLY A 56 4.34 17.45 16.83
C GLY A 56 3.59 16.14 17.08
N LYS A 57 3.75 15.13 16.22
CA LYS A 57 3.13 13.82 16.39
C LYS A 57 4.07 12.86 17.14
N PRO A 58 3.52 11.90 17.91
CA PRO A 58 4.36 10.85 18.50
C PRO A 58 4.97 9.96 17.41
N PRO A 59 6.04 9.22 17.73
CA PRO A 59 6.59 8.20 16.83
C PRO A 59 5.52 7.20 16.38
N ASN A 60 5.53 6.82 15.11
CA ASN A 60 4.63 5.80 14.60
C ASN A 60 4.98 4.42 15.17
N LYS A 61 3.96 3.58 15.32
CA LYS A 61 4.08 2.18 15.72
C LYS A 61 3.95 1.26 14.52
N PHE A 62 4.44 0.05 14.66
CA PHE A 62 4.32 -0.99 13.65
C PHE A 62 3.66 -2.24 14.23
N GLY A 63 2.92 -2.95 13.41
CA GLY A 63 2.43 -4.29 13.69
C GLY A 63 3.43 -5.37 13.28
N LEU A 64 3.06 -6.64 13.44
CA LEU A 64 3.82 -7.81 13.03
C LEU A 64 5.27 -7.82 13.55
N ASP A 65 5.47 -7.43 14.81
CA ASP A 65 6.78 -7.32 15.46
C ASP A 65 7.77 -6.43 14.67
N GLU A 66 7.25 -5.42 13.96
CA GLU A 66 8.03 -4.50 13.12
C GLU A 66 8.81 -5.16 11.98
N LYS A 67 8.44 -6.39 11.60
CA LYS A 67 9.09 -7.15 10.54
C LYS A 67 8.63 -6.71 9.17
N PHE A 68 9.56 -6.73 8.23
CA PHE A 68 9.22 -6.70 6.81
C PHE A 68 8.78 -8.09 6.38
N MET A 69 7.57 -8.15 5.80
CA MET A 69 6.99 -9.36 5.26
C MET A 69 7.43 -9.56 3.81
N ASP A 70 7.45 -10.81 3.38
CA ASP A 70 7.91 -11.25 2.06
C ASP A 70 6.96 -10.84 0.91
N LYS A 71 7.38 -11.14 -0.31
CA LYS A 71 6.64 -10.86 -1.54
C LYS A 71 5.27 -11.55 -1.55
N SER A 72 5.19 -12.80 -1.10
CA SER A 72 3.94 -13.56 -1.07
C SER A 72 2.90 -12.87 -0.20
N TYR A 73 3.29 -12.51 1.02
CA TYR A 73 2.43 -11.77 1.95
C TYR A 73 2.01 -10.41 1.36
N ALA A 74 2.95 -9.69 0.75
CA ALA A 74 2.66 -8.39 0.13
C ALA A 74 1.60 -8.51 -0.97
N LEU A 75 1.69 -9.51 -1.83
CA LEU A 75 0.73 -9.75 -2.91
C LEU A 75 -0.66 -10.12 -2.39
N GLU A 76 -0.75 -10.87 -1.30
CA GLU A 76 -2.04 -11.17 -0.65
C GLU A 76 -2.71 -9.90 -0.15
N ILE A 77 -1.99 -9.05 0.59
CA ILE A 77 -2.52 -7.78 1.09
C ILE A 77 -2.93 -6.84 -0.06
N ILE A 78 -2.14 -6.76 -1.13
CA ILE A 78 -2.49 -5.96 -2.32
C ILE A 78 -3.81 -6.45 -2.93
N LYS A 79 -4.02 -7.77 -3.04
CA LYS A 79 -5.27 -8.35 -3.54
C LYS A 79 -6.46 -8.03 -2.61
N GLU A 80 -6.28 -8.14 -1.30
CA GLU A 80 -7.31 -7.76 -0.32
C GLU A 80 -7.67 -6.28 -0.42
N CYS A 81 -6.68 -5.40 -0.52
CA CYS A 81 -6.90 -3.96 -0.69
C CYS A 81 -7.61 -3.64 -2.01
N ASN A 82 -7.24 -4.31 -3.10
CA ASN A 82 -7.89 -4.16 -4.40
C ASN A 82 -9.36 -4.63 -4.33
N HIS A 83 -9.62 -5.78 -3.69
CA HIS A 83 -10.98 -6.26 -3.49
C HIS A 83 -11.82 -5.28 -2.68
N ALA A 84 -11.31 -4.78 -1.56
CA ALA A 84 -11.99 -3.78 -0.74
C ALA A 84 -12.26 -2.47 -1.52
N TRP A 85 -11.33 -2.05 -2.37
CA TRP A 85 -11.51 -0.92 -3.27
C TRP A 85 -12.63 -1.19 -4.29
N LYS A 86 -12.65 -2.37 -4.94
CA LYS A 86 -13.72 -2.77 -5.86
C LYS A 86 -15.11 -2.73 -5.16
N GLU A 87 -15.24 -3.31 -3.97
CA GLU A 87 -16.48 -3.23 -3.17
C GLU A 87 -16.96 -1.79 -2.91
N LEU A 88 -16.01 -0.88 -2.65
CA LEU A 88 -16.33 0.53 -2.41
C LEU A 88 -16.81 1.26 -3.67
N ILE A 89 -16.23 0.99 -4.83
CA ILE A 89 -16.61 1.68 -6.07
C ILE A 89 -17.89 1.10 -6.67
N THR A 90 -18.15 -0.21 -6.50
CA THR A 90 -19.40 -0.85 -6.93
C THR A 90 -20.59 -0.51 -6.02
N GLY A 91 -20.34 0.03 -4.82
CA GLY A 91 -21.36 0.37 -3.84
C GLY A 91 -21.88 -0.82 -3.04
N GLU A 92 -21.18 -1.94 -3.06
CA GLU A 92 -21.50 -3.12 -2.24
C GLU A 92 -21.22 -2.90 -0.75
N LYS A 93 -20.29 -1.97 -0.43
CA LYS A 93 -20.06 -1.47 0.93
C LYS A 93 -20.39 0.00 1.06
N GLU A 94 -21.15 0.37 2.09
CA GLU A 94 -21.35 1.77 2.45
C GLU A 94 -20.01 2.42 2.87
N ARG A 95 -19.72 3.56 2.27
CA ARG A 95 -18.54 4.35 2.63
C ARG A 95 -18.73 5.01 4.00
N LYS A 96 -18.19 4.47 5.04
CA LYS A 96 -17.92 5.22 6.28
C LYS A 96 -16.62 6.01 6.10
N ILE A 97 -16.70 7.10 5.34
CA ILE A 97 -15.55 8.02 5.19
C ILE A 97 -15.57 8.98 6.39
N THR A 98 -14.96 8.57 7.49
CA THR A 98 -14.97 9.34 8.75
C THR A 98 -13.91 10.45 8.81
N HIS A 99 -12.98 10.53 7.86
CA HIS A 99 -11.82 11.44 7.94
C HIS A 99 -11.44 12.14 6.64
N MET A 100 -12.30 12.19 5.64
CA MET A 100 -12.09 13.03 4.47
C MET A 100 -12.69 14.42 4.68
N ASP A 101 -11.92 15.46 4.34
CA ASP A 101 -12.40 16.82 4.19
C ASP A 101 -13.66 16.85 3.30
N GLU A 102 -14.65 17.68 3.63
CA GLU A 102 -15.91 17.80 2.88
C GLU A 102 -15.68 18.09 1.40
N GLY A 103 -14.61 18.80 1.05
CA GLY A 103 -14.21 19.06 -0.34
C GLY A 103 -13.85 17.80 -1.11
N VAL A 104 -13.10 16.90 -0.48
CA VAL A 104 -12.70 15.58 -1.05
C VAL A 104 -13.91 14.67 -1.16
N GLN A 105 -14.81 14.67 -0.15
CA GLN A 105 -16.07 13.93 -0.21
C GLN A 105 -16.95 14.37 -1.39
N LYS A 106 -17.01 15.69 -1.65
CA LYS A 106 -17.76 16.26 -2.77
C LYS A 106 -17.14 15.92 -4.12
N MET A 107 -15.80 15.86 -4.19
CA MET A 107 -15.06 15.47 -5.38
C MET A 107 -15.25 13.99 -5.70
N VAL A 108 -15.17 13.11 -4.71
CA VAL A 108 -15.40 11.65 -4.87
C VAL A 108 -16.84 11.35 -5.28
N ARG A 109 -17.82 12.12 -4.78
CA ARG A 109 -19.24 12.01 -5.22
C ARG A 109 -19.48 12.48 -6.66
N LYS A 110 -18.63 13.40 -7.17
CA LYS A 110 -18.71 13.91 -8.56
C LYS A 110 -18.09 12.97 -9.58
N LEU A 111 -17.14 12.11 -9.16
CA LEU A 111 -16.64 11.03 -10.00
C LEU A 111 -17.81 10.08 -10.21
N SER A 112 -18.45 10.15 -11.38
CA SER A 112 -19.63 9.34 -11.67
C SER A 112 -19.28 7.85 -11.52
N LYS A 113 -20.23 7.07 -11.00
CA LYS A 113 -20.09 5.60 -10.91
C LYS A 113 -19.63 4.96 -12.23
N SER A 114 -20.00 5.53 -13.37
CA SER A 114 -19.62 5.07 -14.71
C SER A 114 -18.11 5.18 -14.99
N ASN A 115 -17.45 6.26 -14.54
CA ASN A 115 -16.02 6.43 -14.78
C ASN A 115 -15.16 5.51 -13.91
N LEU A 116 -15.65 5.21 -12.70
CA LEU A 116 -14.97 4.29 -11.79
C LEU A 116 -15.16 2.83 -12.19
N LEU A 117 -16.36 2.50 -12.72
CA LEU A 117 -16.66 1.17 -13.24
C LEU A 117 -15.86 0.84 -14.51
N SER A 118 -15.66 1.80 -15.42
CA SER A 118 -14.86 1.56 -16.63
C SER A 118 -13.39 1.28 -16.27
N LEU A 119 -12.81 2.01 -15.32
CA LEU A 119 -11.45 1.75 -14.83
C LEU A 119 -11.29 0.39 -14.12
N ALA A 120 -12.36 -0.10 -13.47
CA ALA A 120 -12.32 -1.40 -12.78
C ALA A 120 -12.52 -2.60 -13.70
N MET A 121 -13.08 -2.39 -14.90
CA MET A 121 -13.35 -3.46 -15.88
C MET A 121 -12.20 -3.65 -16.87
N ASP A 122 -11.33 -2.64 -17.05
CA ASP A 122 -10.16 -2.73 -17.94
C ASP A 122 -9.01 -3.56 -17.35
N ASP A 123 -9.01 -3.81 -16.03
CA ASP A 123 -7.96 -4.59 -15.34
C ASP A 123 -8.15 -6.11 -15.40
N ASP A 124 -9.31 -6.61 -15.86
CA ASP A 124 -9.60 -8.05 -15.87
C ASP A 124 -9.15 -8.77 -17.17
N GLU A 125 -8.54 -8.07 -18.16
CA GLU A 125 -8.15 -8.64 -19.45
C GLU A 125 -6.61 -8.69 -19.71
N GLU A 126 -5.75 -8.38 -18.75
CA GLU A 126 -4.31 -8.57 -18.96
C GLU A 126 -3.79 -9.81 -18.25
N ASP A 127 -3.44 -10.79 -19.07
CA ASP A 127 -2.76 -12.06 -18.82
C ASP A 127 -1.69 -11.95 -17.71
N ALA A 128 -1.79 -12.86 -16.76
CA ALA A 128 -0.70 -13.11 -15.83
C ALA A 128 0.55 -13.51 -16.63
N PRO A 129 1.69 -12.84 -16.47
CA PRO A 129 2.92 -13.27 -17.11
C PRO A 129 3.27 -14.67 -16.61
N THR A 130 3.32 -15.61 -17.55
CA THR A 130 3.90 -16.94 -17.34
C THR A 130 5.40 -16.78 -17.09
N PHE A 131 5.81 -17.07 -15.87
CA PHE A 131 7.21 -17.29 -15.51
C PHE A 131 7.45 -18.77 -15.25
#